data_4459518cb61a8d822f8bffcc723b11d9
#
_entry.id   4459518cb61a8d822f8bffcc723b11d9
#
_cell.length_a   1.000
_cell.length_b   1.000
_cell.length_c   1.000
_cell.angle_alpha   90.00
_cell.angle_beta   90.00
_cell.angle_gamma   90.00
#
_symmetry.space_group_name_H-M   'P 1'
#
loop_
_entity.id
_entity.type
_entity.pdbx_description
1 polymer ?
#
loop_
_entity_poly.entity_id
_entity_poly.type
_entity_poly.pdbx_seq_one_letter_code
_entity_poly.pdbx_strand_id
1 'polypeptide(L)'
;MQKSDFISEFFAKSFHISPKKSNFASVFERNKYLFKYFILIKMEKSLLQIERAAYLPKLPKGLQGAVKVKEGEPTQSVGNQEEIKKLFPNTYGMPLVEFVPGEEVNTKKMNVGVILSGGQAPGGHNVITGLFDAIKKLNPENRLFGFILGPGGLVDHKYMEITAEIADNYRNTGGFDMIGSGRTKLEKVEQFEKGLEIIRELDIKAIVIIGGDDSNTNACVLAEYYAAKQYGVQVIGCPKTIDGDLKNSQIETSFGFDTACKTYSELIGNIERDCNSARKYWHFIKVMGRSASHIALECALQTQPNICLISEEVEAKEQSLDDIVNYIAEKVADRAADGNNYGTVIIPEGLIEFIPAIKKLIAQLNDVLALPEVKDMGRSEQIDFAKSHLTEENLAVFNSLPTSVARQLALDRDPHGNVQVSLIETEKLLSTMVAQKLEKMKKDGRYTGKFAAQHHFFGYEGRCAAPSNFDADYCYALGTSAAQLIAAGKTGYMAIVKNTTAPSDEWVAGGVPITMMMNMERRNGEMKPVIRKALVELDGAPFKAFAAQRDKWARETCYVYPGPIQYWGPSTVCDRPTCTLALEQQK
;
A
#
# COMPACT_ATOMS: atom_id res chain seq x y z
N MET A 1 37.29 25.63 13.73
CA MET A 1 36.19 25.13 14.59
C MET A 1 35.48 24.05 13.81
N GLN A 2 35.53 22.83 14.30
CA GLN A 2 34.92 21.68 13.61
C GLN A 2 33.38 21.71 13.74
N LYS A 3 32.68 21.25 12.72
CA LYS A 3 31.18 21.21 12.68
C LYS A 3 30.52 20.56 13.93
N SER A 4 31.25 19.70 14.64
CA SER A 4 30.82 19.05 15.87
C SER A 4 30.60 20.02 17.05
N ASP A 5 31.42 21.06 17.12
CA ASP A 5 31.40 22.01 18.24
C ASP A 5 30.22 22.98 18.14
N PHE A 6 29.82 23.32 16.91
CA PHE A 6 28.63 24.16 16.66
C PHE A 6 27.31 23.44 17.01
N ILE A 7 27.23 22.13 16.72
CA ILE A 7 26.04 21.31 17.04
C ILE A 7 25.91 21.12 18.54
N SER A 8 27.01 20.86 19.28
CA SER A 8 26.98 20.67 20.73
C SER A 8 26.63 21.97 21.48
N GLU A 9 27.12 23.10 21.01
CA GLU A 9 26.82 24.43 21.59
C GLU A 9 25.38 24.88 21.33
N PHE A 10 24.80 24.51 20.18
CA PHE A 10 23.41 24.76 19.84
C PHE A 10 22.45 23.94 20.73
N PHE A 11 22.75 22.64 20.96
CA PHE A 11 21.94 21.80 21.85
C PHE A 11 22.03 22.23 23.32
N ALA A 12 23.20 22.63 23.80
CA ALA A 12 23.40 23.12 25.17
C ALA A 12 22.62 24.43 25.46
N LYS A 13 22.52 25.33 24.50
CA LYS A 13 21.75 26.59 24.60
C LYS A 13 20.24 26.39 24.48
N SER A 14 19.80 25.31 23.84
CA SER A 14 18.36 25.04 23.61
C SER A 14 17.65 24.37 24.78
N PHE A 15 18.37 23.81 25.75
CA PHE A 15 17.82 23.06 26.88
C PHE A 15 17.77 23.81 28.23
N HIS A 16 18.17 25.08 28.25
CA HIS A 16 18.09 25.91 29.46
C HIS A 16 16.91 26.89 29.37
N ILE A 17 15.69 26.41 29.57
CA ILE A 17 14.51 27.26 29.75
C ILE A 17 13.76 26.84 31.01
N SER A 18 13.77 27.74 31.98
CA SER A 18 12.94 27.70 33.17
C SER A 18 11.44 27.72 32.82
N PRO A 19 10.58 26.95 33.53
CA PRO A 19 9.17 26.79 33.16
C PRO A 19 8.34 27.93 33.75
N LYS A 20 8.34 29.11 33.13
CA LYS A 20 7.30 30.13 33.36
C LYS A 20 7.16 31.06 32.16
N LYS A 21 5.94 31.05 31.59
CA LYS A 21 5.41 31.85 30.46
C LYS A 21 5.71 31.29 29.05
N SER A 22 4.89 30.35 28.60
CA SER A 22 4.77 29.96 27.21
C SER A 22 3.94 31.00 26.44
N ASN A 23 4.59 31.77 25.61
CA ASN A 23 3.92 32.54 24.56
C ASN A 23 3.72 31.60 23.35
N PHE A 24 2.49 31.35 22.96
CA PHE A 24 2.10 30.48 21.84
C PHE A 24 2.85 30.84 20.53
N ALA A 25 3.10 32.11 20.30
CA ALA A 25 3.88 32.61 19.15
C ALA A 25 5.32 32.08 19.12
N SER A 26 5.98 31.86 20.26
CA SER A 26 7.37 31.38 20.31
C SER A 26 7.50 29.89 20.00
N VAL A 27 6.45 29.11 20.24
CA VAL A 27 6.38 27.68 19.89
C VAL A 27 6.16 27.53 18.37
N PHE A 28 5.40 28.44 17.77
CA PHE A 28 5.15 28.48 16.32
C PHE A 28 6.44 28.83 15.54
N GLU A 29 7.18 29.83 15.98
CA GLU A 29 8.47 30.19 15.39
C GLU A 29 9.53 29.08 15.58
N ARG A 30 9.57 28.40 16.74
CA ARG A 30 10.48 27.27 16.99
C ARG A 30 10.22 26.09 16.08
N ASN A 31 8.96 25.73 15.86
CA ASN A 31 8.60 24.67 14.93
C ASN A 31 8.99 25.03 13.49
N LYS A 32 8.86 26.29 13.09
CA LYS A 32 9.28 26.79 11.78
C LYS A 32 10.81 26.67 11.57
N TYR A 33 11.60 26.93 12.62
CA TYR A 33 13.06 26.78 12.58
C TYR A 33 13.50 25.32 12.60
N LEU A 34 12.90 24.45 13.41
CA LEU A 34 13.17 23.01 13.41
C LEU A 34 12.80 22.36 12.07
N PHE A 35 11.69 22.80 11.48
CA PHE A 35 11.24 22.33 10.17
C PHE A 35 12.18 22.81 9.04
N LYS A 36 12.59 24.08 9.09
CA LYS A 36 13.58 24.63 8.13
C LYS A 36 14.93 23.92 8.23
N TYR A 37 15.29 23.43 9.43
CA TYR A 37 16.53 22.67 9.65
C TYR A 37 16.44 21.23 9.13
N PHE A 38 15.26 20.60 9.21
CA PHE A 38 15.03 19.26 8.64
C PHE A 38 15.09 19.27 7.10
N ILE A 39 14.63 20.35 6.46
CA ILE A 39 14.63 20.52 5.00
C ILE A 39 16.02 20.96 4.48
N LEU A 40 16.84 21.59 5.32
CA LEU A 40 18.18 22.05 4.95
C LEU A 40 19.29 21.00 5.14
N ILE A 41 18.97 19.78 5.58
CA ILE A 41 19.91 18.66 5.43
C ILE A 41 19.95 18.36 3.93
N LYS A 42 20.93 18.92 3.24
CA LYS A 42 21.24 18.57 1.86
C LYS A 42 21.54 17.07 1.85
N MET A 43 20.53 16.25 1.51
CA MET A 43 20.73 14.81 1.37
C MET A 43 21.80 14.61 0.30
N GLU A 44 22.92 14.02 0.67
CA GLU A 44 23.93 13.61 -0.31
C GLU A 44 23.31 12.49 -1.15
N LYS A 45 23.10 12.76 -2.43
CA LYS A 45 22.55 11.81 -3.38
C LYS A 45 23.66 10.93 -3.93
N SER A 46 23.43 9.64 -4.06
CA SER A 46 24.32 8.76 -4.82
C SER A 46 24.33 9.16 -6.31
N LEU A 47 25.35 8.75 -7.05
CA LEU A 47 25.42 9.00 -8.49
C LEU A 47 24.19 8.45 -9.22
N LEU A 48 23.72 7.26 -8.84
CA LEU A 48 22.50 6.68 -9.41
C LEU A 48 21.26 7.54 -9.14
N GLN A 49 21.13 8.10 -7.94
CA GLN A 49 19.99 8.99 -7.62
C GLN A 49 20.04 10.30 -8.41
N ILE A 50 21.24 10.84 -8.66
CA ILE A 50 21.42 12.05 -9.48
C ILE A 50 20.97 11.77 -10.92
N GLU A 51 21.46 10.69 -11.52
CA GLU A 51 21.08 10.28 -12.87
C GLU A 51 19.57 9.94 -12.95
N ARG A 52 19.05 9.22 -11.95
CA ARG A 52 17.64 8.87 -11.89
C ARG A 52 16.73 10.08 -11.74
N ALA A 53 17.13 11.12 -11.02
CA ALA A 53 16.39 12.36 -10.88
C ALA A 53 16.20 13.10 -12.22
N ALA A 54 17.10 12.89 -13.19
CA ALA A 54 16.99 13.45 -14.53
C ALA A 54 15.97 12.72 -15.44
N TYR A 55 15.49 11.54 -15.04
CA TYR A 55 14.46 10.85 -15.80
C TYR A 55 13.17 11.68 -15.82
N LEU A 56 12.68 11.97 -17.02
CA LEU A 56 11.42 12.66 -17.23
C LEU A 56 10.30 11.62 -17.44
N PRO A 57 9.38 11.49 -16.50
CA PRO A 57 8.28 10.56 -16.64
C PRO A 57 7.43 10.87 -17.87
N LYS A 58 7.02 9.82 -18.58
CA LYS A 58 6.23 9.92 -19.80
C LYS A 58 4.76 10.16 -19.46
N LEU A 59 4.07 10.95 -20.25
CA LEU A 59 2.66 11.25 -20.09
C LEU A 59 1.84 10.68 -21.25
N PRO A 60 0.59 10.23 -20.98
CA PRO A 60 -0.39 9.93 -22.00
C PRO A 60 -0.63 11.12 -22.92
N LYS A 61 -0.92 10.87 -24.21
CA LYS A 61 -1.21 11.94 -25.19
C LYS A 61 -2.29 12.91 -24.71
N GLY A 62 -3.30 12.40 -23.99
CA GLY A 62 -4.38 13.23 -23.41
C GLY A 62 -3.92 14.23 -22.35
N LEU A 63 -2.70 14.11 -21.80
CA LEU A 63 -2.13 14.99 -20.77
C LEU A 63 -0.94 15.83 -21.25
N GLN A 64 -0.42 15.61 -22.44
CA GLN A 64 0.81 16.27 -22.92
C GLN A 64 0.65 17.76 -23.25
N GLY A 65 -0.54 18.18 -23.65
CA GLY A 65 -0.82 19.56 -24.08
C GLY A 65 -1.89 20.25 -23.22
N ALA A 66 -2.71 21.03 -23.88
CA ALA A 66 -3.98 21.52 -23.35
C ALA A 66 -4.97 20.37 -23.25
N VAL A 67 -5.74 20.34 -22.19
CA VAL A 67 -6.60 19.20 -21.82
C VAL A 67 -8.07 19.61 -21.85
N LYS A 68 -8.89 18.77 -22.47
CA LYS A 68 -10.35 18.84 -22.41
C LYS A 68 -10.88 17.62 -21.66
N VAL A 69 -11.87 17.85 -20.81
CA VAL A 69 -12.59 16.77 -20.12
C VAL A 69 -13.72 16.27 -21.01
N LYS A 70 -13.74 14.97 -21.26
CA LYS A 70 -14.84 14.25 -21.89
C LYS A 70 -15.58 13.47 -20.79
N GLU A 71 -16.84 13.80 -20.57
CA GLU A 71 -17.70 13.09 -19.64
C GLU A 71 -18.32 11.87 -20.31
N GLY A 72 -18.35 10.76 -19.56
CA GLY A 72 -19.02 9.53 -19.92
C GLY A 72 -20.42 9.42 -19.30
N GLU A 73 -20.89 8.20 -19.17
CA GLU A 73 -22.19 7.93 -18.55
C GLU A 73 -22.14 8.09 -17.02
N PRO A 74 -23.30 8.42 -16.38
CA PRO A 74 -23.45 8.41 -14.94
C PRO A 74 -23.10 7.05 -14.35
N THR A 75 -22.48 7.03 -13.17
CA THR A 75 -22.01 5.81 -12.51
C THR A 75 -22.92 5.40 -11.37
N GLN A 76 -22.79 4.13 -10.96
CA GLN A 76 -23.46 3.57 -9.78
C GLN A 76 -22.43 2.84 -8.93
N SER A 77 -22.68 2.74 -7.61
CA SER A 77 -21.81 1.99 -6.72
C SER A 77 -21.84 0.49 -7.03
N VAL A 78 -20.72 -0.18 -6.75
CA VAL A 78 -20.54 -1.62 -7.00
C VAL A 78 -21.48 -2.49 -6.16
N GLY A 79 -21.99 -1.98 -5.04
CA GLY A 79 -22.96 -2.63 -4.17
C GLY A 79 -23.74 -1.63 -3.33
N ASN A 80 -24.82 -2.06 -2.69
CA ASN A 80 -25.62 -1.25 -1.75
C ASN A 80 -25.98 0.14 -2.30
N GLN A 81 -26.45 0.20 -3.54
CA GLN A 81 -26.60 1.46 -4.31
C GLN A 81 -27.46 2.50 -3.60
N GLU A 82 -28.60 2.10 -3.02
CA GLU A 82 -29.50 3.03 -2.34
C GLU A 82 -28.92 3.58 -1.05
N GLU A 83 -28.21 2.74 -0.28
CA GLU A 83 -27.54 3.17 0.94
C GLU A 83 -26.38 4.14 0.63
N ILE A 84 -25.55 3.81 -0.36
CA ILE A 84 -24.44 4.68 -0.78
C ILE A 84 -24.98 6.01 -1.31
N LYS A 85 -26.02 6.00 -2.17
CA LYS A 85 -26.67 7.21 -2.67
C LYS A 85 -27.21 8.09 -1.54
N LYS A 86 -27.80 7.47 -0.51
CA LYS A 86 -28.30 8.19 0.66
C LYS A 86 -27.19 8.84 1.48
N LEU A 87 -26.04 8.18 1.60
CA LEU A 87 -24.88 8.69 2.34
C LEU A 87 -24.10 9.77 1.57
N PHE A 88 -24.12 9.71 0.23
CA PHE A 88 -23.33 10.58 -0.65
C PHE A 88 -24.19 11.31 -1.71
N PRO A 89 -25.25 12.04 -1.31
CA PRO A 89 -26.21 12.62 -2.26
C PRO A 89 -25.60 13.66 -3.22
N ASN A 90 -24.46 14.29 -2.88
CA ASN A 90 -23.81 15.31 -3.68
C ASN A 90 -22.71 14.73 -4.59
N THR A 91 -22.19 13.54 -4.29
CA THR A 91 -21.08 12.91 -5.02
C THR A 91 -21.44 11.58 -5.67
N TYR A 92 -22.66 11.08 -5.47
CA TYR A 92 -23.16 9.86 -6.12
C TYR A 92 -23.66 10.11 -7.54
N GLY A 93 -23.44 9.15 -8.41
CA GLY A 93 -23.99 9.17 -9.77
C GLY A 93 -23.25 10.09 -10.75
N MET A 94 -22.13 10.69 -10.35
CA MET A 94 -21.31 11.47 -11.23
C MET A 94 -20.76 10.62 -12.40
N PRO A 95 -20.49 11.21 -13.59
CA PRO A 95 -19.99 10.47 -14.76
C PRO A 95 -18.50 10.10 -14.61
N LEU A 96 -18.07 9.06 -15.33
CA LEU A 96 -16.65 8.87 -15.62
C LEU A 96 -16.14 10.05 -16.42
N VAL A 97 -14.86 10.41 -16.24
CA VAL A 97 -14.22 11.43 -17.06
C VAL A 97 -12.93 10.91 -17.67
N GLU A 98 -12.69 11.33 -18.93
CA GLU A 98 -11.49 11.03 -19.68
C GLU A 98 -10.84 12.35 -20.14
N PHE A 99 -9.52 12.40 -20.13
CA PHE A 99 -8.76 13.54 -20.63
C PHE A 99 -8.35 13.32 -22.08
N VAL A 100 -8.71 14.28 -22.91
CA VAL A 100 -8.38 14.31 -24.35
C VAL A 100 -7.69 15.62 -24.69
N PRO A 101 -6.91 15.68 -25.78
CA PRO A 101 -6.35 16.95 -26.26
C PRO A 101 -7.43 18.00 -26.47
N GLY A 102 -7.17 19.22 -26.02
CA GLY A 102 -8.10 20.35 -26.05
C GLY A 102 -7.42 21.66 -26.43
N GLU A 103 -8.09 22.76 -26.15
CA GLU A 103 -7.56 24.12 -26.30
C GLU A 103 -7.06 24.65 -24.97
N GLU A 104 -6.06 25.54 -24.97
CA GLU A 104 -5.56 26.15 -23.74
C GLU A 104 -6.65 26.99 -23.06
N VAL A 105 -6.86 26.72 -21.78
CA VAL A 105 -7.78 27.48 -20.93
C VAL A 105 -6.93 28.14 -19.82
N ASN A 106 -6.97 29.48 -19.78
CA ASN A 106 -6.39 30.22 -18.65
C ASN A 106 -7.19 29.92 -17.39
N THR A 107 -6.59 29.19 -16.46
CA THR A 107 -7.21 28.89 -15.18
C THR A 107 -7.00 30.01 -14.18
N LYS A 108 -8.02 30.29 -13.36
CA LYS A 108 -7.87 31.17 -12.22
C LYS A 108 -6.82 30.58 -11.27
N LYS A 109 -6.13 31.48 -10.55
CA LYS A 109 -5.21 31.06 -9.48
C LYS A 109 -5.90 30.13 -8.49
N MET A 110 -5.24 29.00 -8.19
CA MET A 110 -5.70 28.04 -7.19
C MET A 110 -4.52 27.48 -6.40
N ASN A 111 -4.61 27.50 -5.08
CA ASN A 111 -3.68 26.80 -4.22
C ASN A 111 -4.23 25.39 -3.97
N VAL A 112 -3.35 24.41 -3.90
CA VAL A 112 -3.70 23.00 -3.72
C VAL A 112 -2.98 22.46 -2.49
N GLY A 113 -3.68 21.67 -1.70
CA GLY A 113 -3.11 20.88 -0.61
C GLY A 113 -2.89 19.44 -1.03
N VAL A 114 -1.83 18.78 -0.55
CA VAL A 114 -1.56 17.36 -0.80
C VAL A 114 -1.25 16.62 0.49
N ILE A 115 -1.76 15.40 0.59
CA ILE A 115 -1.64 14.52 1.78
C ILE A 115 -1.19 13.14 1.33
N LEU A 116 -0.11 12.63 1.95
CA LEU A 116 0.26 11.22 1.86
C LEU A 116 -0.36 10.44 3.02
N SER A 117 -1.23 9.47 2.73
CA SER A 117 -2.00 8.75 3.74
C SER A 117 -1.72 7.24 3.73
N GLY A 118 -1.53 6.67 4.92
CA GLY A 118 -1.30 5.25 5.13
C GLY A 118 0.15 4.81 4.95
N GLY A 119 0.36 3.52 4.65
CA GLY A 119 1.69 2.95 4.43
C GLY A 119 2.36 3.50 3.16
N GLN A 120 3.68 3.49 3.16
CA GLN A 120 4.47 3.97 2.03
C GLN A 120 4.32 3.06 0.80
N ALA A 121 4.50 3.64 -0.38
CA ALA A 121 4.55 2.94 -1.66
C ALA A 121 5.47 3.70 -2.63
N PRO A 122 6.24 3.00 -3.49
CA PRO A 122 7.08 3.64 -4.50
C PRO A 122 6.26 4.51 -5.44
N GLY A 123 6.74 5.72 -5.74
CA GLY A 123 6.09 6.63 -6.68
C GLY A 123 5.25 7.74 -6.03
N GLY A 124 5.07 7.75 -4.70
CA GLY A 124 4.32 8.84 -4.03
C GLY A 124 4.87 10.23 -4.30
N HIS A 125 6.18 10.37 -4.34
CA HIS A 125 6.85 11.63 -4.71
C HIS A 125 6.59 12.00 -6.17
N ASN A 126 6.47 11.02 -7.07
CA ASN A 126 6.12 11.27 -8.48
C ASN A 126 4.67 11.75 -8.65
N VAL A 127 3.73 11.30 -7.82
CA VAL A 127 2.37 11.87 -7.80
C VAL A 127 2.43 13.36 -7.40
N ILE A 128 3.21 13.68 -6.35
CA ILE A 128 3.36 15.07 -5.87
C ILE A 128 4.04 15.94 -6.92
N THR A 129 5.11 15.46 -7.57
CA THR A 129 5.82 16.24 -8.61
C THR A 129 5.00 16.38 -9.87
N GLY A 130 4.23 15.36 -10.27
CA GLY A 130 3.28 15.46 -11.38
C GLY A 130 2.16 16.47 -11.11
N LEU A 131 1.61 16.47 -9.89
CA LEU A 131 0.65 17.47 -9.44
C LEU A 131 1.26 18.88 -9.45
N PHE A 132 2.47 19.04 -8.88
CA PHE A 132 3.19 20.31 -8.82
C PHE A 132 3.42 20.90 -10.22
N ASP A 133 4.01 20.12 -11.12
CA ASP A 133 4.30 20.57 -12.48
C ASP A 133 3.02 20.93 -13.25
N ALA A 134 1.98 20.12 -13.10
CA ALA A 134 0.70 20.34 -13.77
C ALA A 134 -0.01 21.61 -13.27
N ILE A 135 -0.08 21.85 -11.96
CA ILE A 135 -0.73 23.08 -11.45
C ILE A 135 0.09 24.33 -11.81
N LYS A 136 1.44 24.23 -11.86
CA LYS A 136 2.30 25.33 -12.32
C LYS A 136 2.15 25.61 -13.81
N LYS A 137 1.92 24.58 -14.63
CA LYS A 137 1.61 24.73 -16.06
C LYS A 137 0.24 25.39 -16.27
N LEU A 138 -0.76 25.03 -15.47
CA LEU A 138 -2.10 25.64 -15.52
C LEU A 138 -2.08 27.14 -15.14
N ASN A 139 -1.31 27.50 -14.11
CA ASN A 139 -1.09 28.89 -13.71
C ASN A 139 0.19 28.97 -12.85
N PRO A 140 1.21 29.73 -13.27
CA PRO A 140 2.49 29.86 -12.55
C PRO A 140 2.35 30.38 -11.10
N GLU A 141 1.27 31.10 -10.79
CA GLU A 141 0.99 31.62 -9.45
C GLU A 141 0.41 30.58 -8.49
N ASN A 142 0.03 29.38 -8.98
CA ASN A 142 -0.48 28.32 -8.15
C ASN A 142 0.57 27.84 -7.16
N ARG A 143 0.14 27.54 -5.93
CA ARG A 143 1.00 27.02 -4.86
C ARG A 143 0.54 25.63 -4.44
N LEU A 144 1.50 24.77 -4.09
CA LEU A 144 1.25 23.45 -3.54
C LEU A 144 1.68 23.40 -2.09
N PHE A 145 0.80 22.95 -1.20
CA PHE A 145 1.05 22.79 0.23
C PHE A 145 0.99 21.31 0.60
N GLY A 146 2.08 20.77 1.14
CA GLY A 146 2.13 19.42 1.68
C GLY A 146 1.77 19.41 3.16
N PHE A 147 0.75 18.64 3.56
CA PHE A 147 0.40 18.44 4.97
C PHE A 147 1.28 17.36 5.59
N ILE A 148 1.94 17.71 6.69
CA ILE A 148 3.00 16.92 7.29
C ILE A 148 2.44 15.75 8.10
N LEU A 149 3.04 14.55 7.89
CA LEU A 149 2.66 13.31 8.57
C LEU A 149 1.20 12.91 8.32
N GLY A 150 0.72 13.16 7.12
CA GLY A 150 -0.56 12.66 6.65
C GLY A 150 -1.77 13.52 7.04
N PRO A 151 -2.97 12.91 7.14
CA PRO A 151 -4.21 13.66 7.41
C PRO A 151 -4.20 14.38 8.75
N GLY A 152 -3.40 13.94 9.73
CA GLY A 152 -3.20 14.66 11.00
C GLY A 152 -2.61 16.04 10.79
N GLY A 153 -1.75 16.23 9.80
CA GLY A 153 -1.17 17.53 9.49
C GLY A 153 -2.20 18.57 9.07
N LEU A 154 -3.27 18.15 8.38
CA LEU A 154 -4.39 19.04 8.05
C LEU A 154 -5.12 19.51 9.33
N VAL A 155 -5.40 18.61 10.26
CA VAL A 155 -6.10 18.89 11.50
C VAL A 155 -5.24 19.71 12.48
N ASP A 156 -3.94 19.42 12.51
CA ASP A 156 -2.98 20.08 13.42
C ASP A 156 -2.35 21.35 12.83
N HIS A 157 -2.75 21.76 11.61
CA HIS A 157 -2.21 22.89 10.86
C HIS A 157 -0.68 22.79 10.64
N LYS A 158 -0.19 21.55 10.40
CA LYS A 158 1.23 21.27 10.11
C LYS A 158 1.42 21.08 8.61
N TYR A 159 2.05 22.03 7.97
CA TYR A 159 2.23 22.03 6.51
C TYR A 159 3.55 22.67 6.12
N MET A 160 3.92 22.45 4.86
CA MET A 160 4.98 23.16 4.19
C MET A 160 4.58 23.51 2.76
N GLU A 161 5.08 24.60 2.22
CA GLU A 161 4.96 24.88 0.79
C GLU A 161 5.96 24.02 0.02
N ILE A 162 5.49 23.31 -0.99
CA ILE A 162 6.34 22.54 -1.91
C ILE A 162 6.77 23.49 -3.03
N THR A 163 8.06 23.87 -2.99
CA THR A 163 8.71 24.70 -4.01
C THR A 163 9.30 23.84 -5.12
N ALA A 164 9.71 24.45 -6.24
CA ALA A 164 10.40 23.74 -7.31
C ALA A 164 11.68 23.04 -6.79
N GLU A 165 12.46 23.69 -5.92
CA GLU A 165 13.66 23.10 -5.32
C GLU A 165 13.34 21.84 -4.53
N ILE A 166 12.26 21.87 -3.73
CA ILE A 166 11.81 20.69 -2.97
C ILE A 166 11.35 19.60 -3.93
N ALA A 167 10.48 19.93 -4.90
CA ALA A 167 9.98 18.97 -5.88
C ALA A 167 11.14 18.28 -6.62
N ASP A 168 12.13 19.05 -7.10
CA ASP A 168 13.29 18.53 -7.85
C ASP A 168 14.19 17.62 -7.00
N ASN A 169 14.26 17.87 -5.68
CA ASN A 169 15.02 17.02 -4.78
C ASN A 169 14.41 15.62 -4.62
N TYR A 170 13.11 15.48 -4.82
CA TYR A 170 12.38 14.22 -4.61
C TYR A 170 11.92 13.54 -5.90
N ARG A 171 12.24 14.08 -7.09
CA ARG A 171 11.90 13.42 -8.36
C ARG A 171 12.45 12.01 -8.43
N ASN A 172 11.59 11.04 -8.77
CA ASN A 172 11.91 9.62 -8.94
C ASN A 172 12.58 8.97 -7.72
N THR A 173 12.28 9.45 -6.51
CA THR A 173 12.76 8.86 -5.26
C THR A 173 11.69 7.98 -4.62
N GLY A 174 12.14 6.98 -3.86
CA GLY A 174 11.28 6.15 -3.04
C GLY A 174 10.90 6.80 -1.70
N GLY A 175 10.08 6.10 -0.93
CA GLY A 175 9.63 6.58 0.37
C GLY A 175 8.55 7.67 0.31
N PHE A 176 8.23 8.26 1.48
CA PHE A 176 7.26 9.35 1.66
C PHE A 176 7.84 10.51 2.47
N ASP A 177 9.16 10.60 2.53
CA ASP A 177 9.90 11.51 3.41
C ASP A 177 9.87 12.99 2.97
N MET A 178 9.34 13.32 1.78
CA MET A 178 9.10 14.72 1.40
C MET A 178 8.20 15.44 2.40
N ILE A 179 7.08 14.82 2.78
CA ILE A 179 6.11 15.39 3.73
C ILE A 179 5.70 14.39 4.83
N GLY A 180 6.23 13.17 4.79
CA GLY A 180 5.83 12.08 5.68
C GLY A 180 4.42 11.59 5.41
N SER A 181 4.02 10.48 6.05
CA SER A 181 2.67 9.96 5.97
C SER A 181 2.11 9.63 7.34
N GLY A 182 0.79 9.51 7.45
CA GLY A 182 0.11 9.15 8.69
C GLY A 182 -1.18 8.38 8.47
N ARG A 183 -1.73 7.82 9.55
CA ARG A 183 -2.93 6.98 9.54
C ARG A 183 -4.11 7.61 10.28
N THR A 184 -4.06 8.92 10.55
CA THR A 184 -5.19 9.65 11.15
C THR A 184 -6.40 9.53 10.24
N LYS A 185 -7.51 9.03 10.76
CA LYS A 185 -8.78 9.00 10.03
C LYS A 185 -9.48 10.33 10.17
N LEU A 186 -9.95 10.88 9.06
CA LEU A 186 -10.82 12.05 9.01
C LEU A 186 -12.27 11.55 8.96
N GLU A 187 -12.91 11.39 10.13
CA GLU A 187 -14.26 10.84 10.25
C GLU A 187 -15.20 11.77 11.05
N LYS A 188 -14.64 12.73 11.78
CA LYS A 188 -15.41 13.61 12.67
C LYS A 188 -15.56 15.01 12.10
N VAL A 189 -16.73 15.59 12.27
CA VAL A 189 -17.04 16.96 11.81
C VAL A 189 -16.05 17.98 12.36
N GLU A 190 -15.63 17.84 13.62
CA GLU A 190 -14.64 18.73 14.25
C GLU A 190 -13.29 18.70 13.53
N GLN A 191 -12.89 17.53 12.99
CA GLN A 191 -11.67 17.40 12.21
C GLN A 191 -11.81 18.09 10.84
N PHE A 192 -12.99 17.99 10.21
CA PHE A 192 -13.27 18.62 8.92
C PHE A 192 -13.27 20.15 9.04
N GLU A 193 -13.88 20.69 10.10
CA GLU A 193 -13.92 22.13 10.35
C GLU A 193 -12.54 22.68 10.71
N LYS A 194 -11.75 21.98 11.54
CA LYS A 194 -10.36 22.36 11.80
C LYS A 194 -9.51 22.37 10.53
N GLY A 195 -9.66 21.35 9.70
CA GLY A 195 -9.00 21.32 8.39
C GLY A 195 -9.43 22.48 7.50
N LEU A 196 -10.70 22.87 7.55
CA LEU A 196 -11.22 23.99 6.78
C LEU A 196 -10.63 25.35 7.21
N GLU A 197 -10.28 25.54 8.48
CA GLU A 197 -9.63 26.75 8.98
C GLU A 197 -8.32 27.01 8.22
N ILE A 198 -7.42 26.03 8.16
CA ILE A 198 -6.14 26.16 7.46
C ILE A 198 -6.29 26.21 5.95
N ILE A 199 -7.27 25.50 5.38
CA ILE A 199 -7.62 25.56 3.96
C ILE A 199 -7.98 27.00 3.57
N ARG A 200 -8.78 27.69 4.39
CA ARG A 200 -9.17 29.10 4.16
C ARG A 200 -8.00 30.06 4.35
N GLU A 201 -7.19 29.86 5.41
CA GLU A 201 -6.01 30.70 5.68
C GLU A 201 -5.03 30.69 4.50
N LEU A 202 -4.80 29.51 3.89
CA LEU A 202 -3.89 29.32 2.77
C LEU A 202 -4.53 29.54 1.39
N ASP A 203 -5.81 29.94 1.35
CA ASP A 203 -6.62 30.06 0.11
C ASP A 203 -6.56 28.80 -0.76
N ILE A 204 -6.57 27.61 -0.13
CA ILE A 204 -6.57 26.33 -0.82
C ILE A 204 -7.94 26.07 -1.44
N LYS A 205 -7.97 25.70 -2.73
CA LYS A 205 -9.20 25.38 -3.47
C LYS A 205 -9.44 23.90 -3.61
N ALA A 206 -8.39 23.08 -3.46
CA ALA A 206 -8.51 21.64 -3.58
C ALA A 206 -7.52 20.92 -2.65
N ILE A 207 -7.91 19.73 -2.17
CA ILE A 207 -7.05 18.79 -1.44
C ILE A 207 -6.92 17.52 -2.27
N VAL A 208 -5.68 17.05 -2.46
CA VAL A 208 -5.37 15.75 -3.08
C VAL A 208 -4.94 14.78 -1.99
N ILE A 209 -5.66 13.67 -1.86
CA ILE A 209 -5.38 12.61 -0.88
C ILE A 209 -4.80 11.40 -1.62
N ILE A 210 -3.52 11.13 -1.37
CA ILE A 210 -2.78 10.01 -1.95
C ILE A 210 -2.81 8.87 -0.94
N GLY A 211 -3.61 7.82 -1.18
CA GLY A 211 -3.77 6.76 -0.19
C GLY A 211 -4.47 5.51 -0.69
N GLY A 212 -4.60 4.51 0.17
CA GLY A 212 -5.31 3.26 -0.09
C GLY A 212 -6.84 3.42 -0.04
N ASP A 213 -7.53 2.28 0.05
CA ASP A 213 -9.00 2.19 0.12
C ASP A 213 -9.60 3.03 1.25
N ASP A 214 -9.15 2.86 2.50
CA ASP A 214 -9.63 3.64 3.64
C ASP A 214 -9.40 5.16 3.48
N SER A 215 -8.22 5.54 2.95
CA SER A 215 -7.89 6.96 2.76
C SER A 215 -8.75 7.60 1.67
N ASN A 216 -9.04 6.88 0.59
CA ASN A 216 -9.90 7.37 -0.48
C ASN A 216 -11.38 7.31 -0.08
N THR A 217 -11.79 6.37 0.77
CA THR A 217 -13.10 6.42 1.42
C THR A 217 -13.26 7.70 2.24
N ASN A 218 -12.26 8.04 3.07
CA ASN A 218 -12.26 9.30 3.83
C ASN A 218 -12.22 10.53 2.93
N ALA A 219 -11.50 10.48 1.79
CA ALA A 219 -11.53 11.54 0.78
C ALA A 219 -12.94 11.77 0.23
N CYS A 220 -13.70 10.70 -0.02
CA CYS A 220 -15.08 10.80 -0.49
C CYS A 220 -16.00 11.41 0.59
N VAL A 221 -15.86 10.99 1.86
CA VAL A 221 -16.62 11.57 2.99
C VAL A 221 -16.33 13.05 3.13
N LEU A 222 -15.07 13.46 3.03
CA LEU A 222 -14.66 14.86 3.09
C LEU A 222 -15.21 15.67 1.91
N ALA A 223 -15.15 15.09 0.69
CA ALA A 223 -15.73 15.70 -0.52
C ALA A 223 -17.23 15.94 -0.38
N GLU A 224 -17.96 14.92 0.10
CA GLU A 224 -19.40 15.00 0.35
C GLU A 224 -19.73 16.10 1.38
N TYR A 225 -18.98 16.14 2.48
CA TYR A 225 -19.18 17.15 3.52
C TYR A 225 -18.98 18.58 3.01
N TYR A 226 -17.88 18.82 2.27
CA TYR A 226 -17.58 20.15 1.73
C TYR A 226 -18.56 20.55 0.62
N ALA A 227 -19.01 19.60 -0.19
CA ALA A 227 -20.05 19.84 -1.22
C ALA A 227 -21.39 20.17 -0.58
N ALA A 228 -21.85 19.42 0.42
CA ALA A 228 -23.10 19.66 1.16
C ALA A 228 -23.11 21.01 1.85
N LYS A 229 -21.97 21.46 2.35
CA LYS A 229 -21.79 22.78 3.00
C LYS A 229 -21.51 23.92 2.01
N GLN A 230 -21.32 23.63 0.73
CA GLN A 230 -20.97 24.60 -0.32
C GLN A 230 -19.71 25.43 0.00
N TYR A 231 -18.71 24.79 0.60
CA TYR A 231 -17.45 25.46 0.98
C TYR A 231 -16.55 25.79 -0.20
N GLY A 232 -16.83 25.24 -1.39
CA GLY A 232 -16.07 25.50 -2.62
C GLY A 232 -14.68 24.86 -2.61
N VAL A 233 -14.46 23.85 -1.77
CA VAL A 233 -13.21 23.08 -1.72
C VAL A 233 -13.41 21.72 -2.36
N GLN A 234 -12.56 21.41 -3.33
CA GLN A 234 -12.58 20.12 -4.03
C GLN A 234 -11.71 19.10 -3.28
N VAL A 235 -12.08 17.82 -3.36
CA VAL A 235 -11.27 16.72 -2.81
C VAL A 235 -11.10 15.66 -3.88
N ILE A 236 -9.85 15.32 -4.19
CA ILE A 236 -9.45 14.34 -5.22
C ILE A 236 -8.61 13.25 -4.57
N GLY A 237 -8.89 11.99 -4.89
CA GLY A 237 -8.11 10.83 -4.48
C GLY A 237 -7.08 10.39 -5.52
N CYS A 238 -6.02 9.72 -5.07
CA CYS A 238 -5.09 8.98 -5.92
C CYS A 238 -4.93 7.55 -5.36
N PRO A 239 -5.00 6.50 -6.21
CA PRO A 239 -5.00 5.11 -5.76
C PRO A 239 -3.59 4.65 -5.39
N LYS A 240 -3.34 4.41 -4.11
CA LYS A 240 -2.05 4.01 -3.56
C LYS A 240 -2.18 2.73 -2.75
N THR A 241 -1.59 1.64 -3.20
CA THR A 241 -1.29 0.46 -2.39
C THR A 241 -0.27 -0.43 -3.11
N ILE A 242 0.67 -0.99 -2.37
CA ILE A 242 1.53 -2.05 -2.94
C ILE A 242 0.80 -3.39 -3.00
N ASP A 243 -0.30 -3.57 -2.25
CA ASP A 243 -0.96 -4.87 -2.06
C ASP A 243 -1.74 -5.33 -3.31
N GLY A 244 -1.97 -4.43 -4.28
CA GLY A 244 -2.71 -4.76 -5.52
C GLY A 244 -4.23 -4.89 -5.32
N ASP A 245 -4.73 -4.64 -4.12
CA ASP A 245 -6.14 -4.84 -3.72
C ASP A 245 -7.07 -3.65 -4.05
N LEU A 246 -6.52 -2.51 -4.46
CA LEU A 246 -7.29 -1.38 -4.99
C LEU A 246 -7.31 -1.45 -6.53
N LYS A 247 -8.17 -2.31 -7.03
CA LYS A 247 -8.27 -2.67 -8.43
C LYS A 247 -9.72 -2.94 -8.83
N ASN A 248 -10.10 -2.52 -10.04
CA ASN A 248 -11.42 -2.75 -10.63
C ASN A 248 -11.39 -2.44 -12.15
N SER A 249 -12.54 -2.41 -12.81
CA SER A 249 -12.65 -2.11 -14.25
C SER A 249 -12.11 -0.73 -14.67
N GLN A 250 -11.90 0.19 -13.74
CA GLN A 250 -11.39 1.55 -14.00
C GLN A 250 -9.98 1.78 -13.47
N ILE A 251 -9.54 0.96 -12.53
CA ILE A 251 -8.19 0.98 -11.95
C ILE A 251 -7.56 -0.39 -12.22
N GLU A 252 -6.71 -0.47 -13.23
CA GLU A 252 -6.05 -1.70 -13.64
C GLU A 252 -4.95 -2.12 -12.66
N THR A 253 -4.30 -1.14 -12.04
CA THR A 253 -3.29 -1.31 -11.00
C THR A 253 -3.28 -0.10 -10.08
N SER A 254 -2.83 -0.28 -8.85
CA SER A 254 -2.50 0.82 -7.93
C SER A 254 -1.00 1.06 -7.91
N PHE A 255 -0.58 2.30 -7.72
CA PHE A 255 0.85 2.60 -7.77
C PHE A 255 1.63 2.00 -6.59
N GLY A 256 2.85 1.66 -6.88
CA GLY A 256 3.79 1.01 -5.97
C GLY A 256 3.76 -0.51 -6.03
N PHE A 257 2.71 -1.12 -6.59
CA PHE A 257 2.62 -2.57 -6.78
C PHE A 257 3.71 -3.08 -7.74
N ASP A 258 3.88 -2.44 -8.89
CA ASP A 258 4.89 -2.80 -9.90
C ASP A 258 6.31 -2.82 -9.30
N THR A 259 6.70 -1.73 -8.66
CA THR A 259 8.03 -1.60 -8.06
C THR A 259 8.24 -2.57 -6.89
N ALA A 260 7.24 -2.68 -5.99
CA ALA A 260 7.36 -3.58 -4.84
C ALA A 260 7.53 -5.04 -5.29
N CYS A 261 6.72 -5.50 -6.26
CA CYS A 261 6.83 -6.84 -6.80
C CYS A 261 8.16 -7.09 -7.49
N LYS A 262 8.67 -6.14 -8.27
CA LYS A 262 10.00 -6.25 -8.91
C LYS A 262 11.13 -6.31 -7.88
N THR A 263 11.05 -5.48 -6.82
CA THR A 263 12.03 -5.51 -5.72
C THR A 263 12.03 -6.86 -5.02
N TYR A 264 10.85 -7.38 -4.67
CA TYR A 264 10.76 -8.68 -4.00
C TYR A 264 11.18 -9.83 -4.93
N SER A 265 10.84 -9.77 -6.21
CA SER A 265 11.22 -10.79 -7.19
C SER A 265 12.74 -10.84 -7.42
N GLU A 266 13.44 -9.69 -7.40
CA GLU A 266 14.89 -9.64 -7.38
C GLU A 266 15.46 -10.37 -6.16
N LEU A 267 14.96 -10.04 -4.96
CA LEU A 267 15.44 -10.64 -3.70
C LEU A 267 15.16 -12.15 -3.67
N ILE A 268 13.97 -12.58 -4.09
CA ILE A 268 13.59 -13.99 -4.19
C ILE A 268 14.52 -14.71 -5.18
N GLY A 269 14.73 -14.14 -6.36
CA GLY A 269 15.62 -14.72 -7.37
C GLY A 269 17.06 -14.86 -6.88
N ASN A 270 17.57 -13.93 -6.08
CA ASN A 270 18.89 -14.03 -5.46
C ASN A 270 18.95 -15.17 -4.43
N ILE A 271 17.90 -15.35 -3.62
CA ILE A 271 17.76 -16.47 -2.69
C ILE A 271 17.64 -17.79 -3.44
N GLU A 272 16.89 -17.86 -4.53
CA GLU A 272 16.75 -19.05 -5.35
C GLU A 272 18.07 -19.43 -6.01
N ARG A 273 18.91 -18.44 -6.35
CA ARG A 273 20.26 -18.68 -6.85
C ARG A 273 21.15 -19.28 -5.76
N ASP A 274 21.09 -18.78 -4.53
CA ASP A 274 21.79 -19.41 -3.39
C ASP A 274 21.26 -20.81 -3.13
N CYS A 275 19.95 -20.97 -3.09
CA CYS A 275 19.27 -22.24 -2.90
C CYS A 275 19.77 -23.31 -3.89
N ASN A 276 19.84 -22.96 -5.18
CA ASN A 276 20.35 -23.86 -6.22
C ASN A 276 21.87 -24.11 -6.12
N SER A 277 22.63 -23.17 -5.60
CA SER A 277 24.09 -23.28 -5.41
C SER A 277 24.44 -24.12 -4.20
N ALA A 278 23.80 -23.86 -3.05
CA ALA A 278 24.08 -24.53 -1.78
C ALA A 278 23.41 -25.91 -1.66
N ARG A 279 22.24 -26.12 -2.26
CA ARG A 279 21.43 -27.35 -2.31
C ARG A 279 21.13 -27.99 -0.93
N LYS A 280 20.91 -27.16 0.11
CA LYS A 280 20.78 -27.69 1.48
C LYS A 280 19.75 -27.01 2.36
N TYR A 281 19.08 -25.91 1.92
CA TYR A 281 18.12 -25.17 2.72
C TYR A 281 16.78 -25.04 2.03
N TRP A 282 15.71 -25.02 2.83
CA TRP A 282 14.39 -24.57 2.43
C TRP A 282 14.20 -23.15 2.92
N HIS A 283 13.98 -22.21 1.99
CA HIS A 283 13.76 -20.81 2.31
C HIS A 283 12.27 -20.51 2.39
N PHE A 284 11.81 -20.12 3.58
CA PHE A 284 10.44 -19.68 3.83
C PHE A 284 10.42 -18.17 3.75
N ILE A 285 9.77 -17.63 2.73
CA ILE A 285 9.82 -16.21 2.36
C ILE A 285 8.43 -15.62 2.51
N LYS A 286 8.23 -14.82 3.57
CA LYS A 286 7.03 -14.02 3.74
C LYS A 286 7.17 -12.73 2.95
N VAL A 287 6.16 -12.41 2.11
CA VAL A 287 6.07 -11.15 1.36
C VAL A 287 4.88 -10.35 1.85
N MET A 288 4.95 -9.02 1.76
CA MET A 288 3.83 -8.14 2.09
C MET A 288 2.58 -8.45 1.26
N GLY A 289 1.44 -7.89 1.67
CA GLY A 289 0.12 -8.15 1.11
C GLY A 289 -0.79 -8.77 2.15
N ARG A 290 -1.41 -7.90 3.01
CA ARG A 290 -2.24 -8.38 4.11
C ARG A 290 -3.61 -8.86 3.64
N SER A 291 -4.24 -8.09 2.76
CA SER A 291 -5.64 -8.28 2.40
C SER A 291 -5.86 -9.17 1.19
N ALA A 292 -4.80 -9.46 0.42
CA ALA A 292 -4.85 -10.26 -0.80
C ALA A 292 -3.46 -10.79 -1.15
N SER A 293 -3.39 -11.85 -1.95
CA SER A 293 -2.14 -12.53 -2.32
C SER A 293 -1.55 -12.08 -3.66
N HIS A 294 -1.92 -10.89 -4.18
CA HIS A 294 -1.45 -10.42 -5.48
C HIS A 294 0.08 -10.34 -5.58
N ILE A 295 0.75 -9.84 -4.51
CA ILE A 295 2.22 -9.76 -4.47
C ILE A 295 2.84 -11.16 -4.55
N ALA A 296 2.33 -12.10 -3.75
CA ALA A 296 2.85 -13.47 -3.74
C ALA A 296 2.67 -14.14 -5.12
N LEU A 297 1.50 -13.96 -5.74
CA LEU A 297 1.21 -14.48 -7.08
C LEU A 297 2.13 -13.87 -8.14
N GLU A 298 2.31 -12.54 -8.13
CA GLU A 298 3.21 -11.86 -9.06
C GLU A 298 4.66 -12.34 -8.91
N CYS A 299 5.16 -12.40 -7.68
CA CYS A 299 6.50 -12.90 -7.40
C CYS A 299 6.67 -14.35 -7.86
N ALA A 300 5.65 -15.21 -7.68
CA ALA A 300 5.69 -16.59 -8.14
C ALA A 300 5.74 -16.68 -9.66
N LEU A 301 5.00 -15.85 -10.39
CA LEU A 301 5.04 -15.78 -11.85
C LEU A 301 6.39 -15.29 -12.38
N GLN A 302 7.08 -14.41 -11.64
CA GLN A 302 8.39 -13.88 -12.03
C GLN A 302 9.55 -14.79 -11.69
N THR A 303 9.48 -15.61 -10.61
CA THR A 303 10.62 -16.35 -10.07
C THR A 303 10.47 -17.87 -10.13
N GLN A 304 9.25 -18.39 -10.27
CA GLN A 304 8.92 -19.82 -10.34
C GLN A 304 9.43 -20.62 -9.11
N PRO A 305 9.03 -20.26 -7.88
CA PRO A 305 9.41 -20.94 -6.65
C PRO A 305 8.83 -22.36 -6.59
N ASN A 306 9.36 -23.20 -5.72
CA ASN A 306 8.81 -24.55 -5.55
C ASN A 306 7.39 -24.52 -4.97
N ILE A 307 7.11 -23.63 -4.04
CA ILE A 307 5.80 -23.48 -3.42
C ILE A 307 5.46 -21.99 -3.33
N CYS A 308 4.25 -21.63 -3.73
CA CYS A 308 3.65 -20.35 -3.41
C CYS A 308 2.26 -20.59 -2.85
N LEU A 309 2.00 -20.06 -1.66
CA LEU A 309 0.68 -20.12 -1.05
C LEU A 309 -0.15 -18.92 -1.52
N ILE A 310 -1.41 -19.18 -1.83
CA ILE A 310 -2.40 -18.15 -2.21
C ILE A 310 -3.51 -18.19 -1.18
N SER A 311 -3.65 -17.13 -0.41
CA SER A 311 -4.59 -17.07 0.73
C SER A 311 -6.03 -17.29 0.32
N GLU A 312 -6.43 -16.74 -0.82
CA GLU A 312 -7.78 -16.89 -1.39
C GLU A 312 -8.07 -18.35 -1.78
N GLU A 313 -7.07 -19.09 -2.23
CA GLU A 313 -7.23 -20.53 -2.49
C GLU A 313 -7.38 -21.32 -1.19
N VAL A 314 -6.64 -20.96 -0.14
CA VAL A 314 -6.74 -21.58 1.20
C VAL A 314 -8.15 -21.39 1.75
N GLU A 315 -8.71 -20.19 1.65
CA GLU A 315 -10.09 -19.90 2.08
C GLU A 315 -11.13 -20.67 1.25
N ALA A 316 -11.01 -20.61 -0.08
CA ALA A 316 -11.96 -21.27 -0.99
C ALA A 316 -12.00 -22.80 -0.83
N LYS A 317 -10.87 -23.40 -0.44
CA LYS A 317 -10.75 -24.84 -0.16
C LYS A 317 -10.98 -25.18 1.30
N GLU A 318 -11.31 -24.20 2.14
CA GLU A 318 -11.51 -24.36 3.59
C GLU A 318 -10.33 -25.07 4.28
N GLN A 319 -9.10 -24.84 3.81
CA GLN A 319 -7.91 -25.51 4.33
C GLN A 319 -7.60 -25.09 5.77
N SER A 320 -7.30 -26.07 6.59
CA SER A 320 -6.76 -25.86 7.92
C SER A 320 -5.25 -25.57 7.87
N LEU A 321 -4.69 -25.12 8.99
CA LEU A 321 -3.24 -24.94 9.13
C LEU A 321 -2.50 -26.28 8.93
N ASP A 322 -3.07 -27.39 9.39
CA ASP A 322 -2.50 -28.73 9.21
C ASP A 322 -2.52 -29.17 7.74
N ASP A 323 -3.54 -28.82 6.96
CA ASP A 323 -3.59 -29.11 5.53
C ASP A 323 -2.49 -28.39 4.78
N ILE A 324 -2.24 -27.13 5.10
CA ILE A 324 -1.14 -26.33 4.54
C ILE A 324 0.21 -26.96 4.89
N VAL A 325 0.40 -27.33 6.16
CA VAL A 325 1.64 -27.98 6.63
C VAL A 325 1.85 -29.33 5.95
N ASN A 326 0.78 -30.13 5.79
CA ASN A 326 0.83 -31.42 5.10
C ASN A 326 1.23 -31.22 3.63
N TYR A 327 0.61 -30.27 2.92
CA TYR A 327 0.94 -29.95 1.54
C TYR A 327 2.42 -29.59 1.38
N ILE A 328 2.96 -28.70 2.22
CA ILE A 328 4.37 -28.32 2.16
C ILE A 328 5.27 -29.52 2.48
N ALA A 329 4.97 -30.30 3.52
CA ALA A 329 5.77 -31.44 3.92
C ALA A 329 5.81 -32.54 2.84
N GLU A 330 4.70 -32.77 2.15
CA GLU A 330 4.65 -33.72 1.02
C GLU A 330 5.54 -33.26 -0.14
N LYS A 331 5.47 -31.97 -0.54
CA LYS A 331 6.34 -31.44 -1.60
C LYS A 331 7.84 -31.48 -1.20
N VAL A 332 8.14 -31.23 0.08
CA VAL A 332 9.52 -31.38 0.60
C VAL A 332 9.97 -32.86 0.50
N ALA A 333 9.11 -33.80 0.87
CA ALA A 333 9.41 -35.22 0.79
C ALA A 333 9.57 -35.71 -0.65
N ASP A 334 8.71 -35.30 -1.57
CA ASP A 334 8.80 -35.61 -2.99
C ASP A 334 10.12 -35.15 -3.59
N ARG A 335 10.53 -33.90 -3.32
CA ARG A 335 11.81 -33.37 -3.79
C ARG A 335 13.01 -34.10 -3.18
N ALA A 336 12.92 -34.46 -1.90
CA ALA A 336 13.98 -35.21 -1.22
C ALA A 336 14.13 -36.62 -1.81
N ALA A 337 13.04 -37.26 -2.21
CA ALA A 337 13.08 -38.55 -2.93
C ALA A 337 13.83 -38.45 -4.28
N ASP A 338 13.73 -37.31 -4.95
CA ASP A 338 14.48 -36.99 -6.18
C ASP A 338 15.92 -36.45 -5.86
N GLY A 339 16.38 -36.50 -4.61
CA GLY A 339 17.73 -36.06 -4.19
C GLY A 339 17.84 -34.55 -3.90
N ASN A 340 16.72 -33.77 -3.98
CA ASN A 340 16.72 -32.34 -3.81
C ASN A 340 16.21 -31.93 -2.41
N ASN A 341 17.15 -31.72 -1.46
CA ASN A 341 16.85 -31.32 -0.08
C ASN A 341 16.80 -29.78 0.11
N TYR A 342 16.31 -29.06 -0.88
CA TYR A 342 16.27 -27.60 -0.91
C TYR A 342 15.08 -27.11 -1.70
N GLY A 343 14.70 -25.85 -1.44
CA GLY A 343 13.60 -25.21 -2.16
C GLY A 343 13.18 -23.87 -1.56
N THR A 344 12.21 -23.25 -2.19
CA THR A 344 11.64 -21.96 -1.77
C THR A 344 10.13 -22.07 -1.57
N VAL A 345 9.63 -21.40 -0.52
CA VAL A 345 8.21 -21.31 -0.18
C VAL A 345 7.86 -19.82 -0.03
N ILE A 346 7.04 -19.29 -0.93
CA ILE A 346 6.51 -17.92 -0.84
C ILE A 346 5.20 -17.94 -0.04
N ILE A 347 5.09 -17.05 0.94
CA ILE A 347 4.01 -16.98 1.90
C ILE A 347 3.45 -15.56 1.92
N PRO A 348 2.17 -15.34 1.58
CA PRO A 348 1.55 -14.02 1.73
C PRO A 348 1.40 -13.64 3.21
N GLU A 349 1.65 -12.37 3.54
CA GLU A 349 1.55 -11.83 4.91
C GLU A 349 0.21 -12.15 5.57
N GLY A 350 -0.87 -12.05 4.82
CA GLY A 350 -2.23 -12.23 5.30
C GLY A 350 -2.71 -13.67 5.46
N LEU A 351 -1.91 -14.68 5.12
CA LEU A 351 -2.32 -16.09 5.07
C LEU A 351 -3.14 -16.54 6.29
N ILE A 352 -2.74 -16.14 7.49
CA ILE A 352 -3.38 -16.52 8.76
C ILE A 352 -4.86 -16.08 8.82
N GLU A 353 -5.18 -14.91 8.27
CA GLU A 353 -6.55 -14.38 8.26
C GLU A 353 -7.47 -15.10 7.27
N PHE A 354 -6.92 -15.90 6.36
CA PHE A 354 -7.67 -16.67 5.37
C PHE A 354 -7.88 -18.14 5.77
N ILE A 355 -7.29 -18.60 6.86
CA ILE A 355 -7.56 -19.91 7.43
C ILE A 355 -8.87 -19.83 8.21
N PRO A 356 -9.96 -20.55 7.82
CA PRO A 356 -11.31 -20.30 8.33
C PRO A 356 -11.43 -20.37 9.86
N ALA A 357 -10.78 -21.35 10.49
CA ALA A 357 -10.81 -21.49 11.94
C ALA A 357 -10.08 -20.33 12.66
N ILE A 358 -8.94 -19.89 12.12
CA ILE A 358 -8.17 -18.77 12.68
C ILE A 358 -8.90 -17.44 12.40
N LYS A 359 -9.54 -17.28 11.24
CA LYS A 359 -10.37 -16.12 10.91
C LYS A 359 -11.50 -15.91 11.92
N LYS A 360 -12.22 -16.99 12.27
CA LYS A 360 -13.26 -16.96 13.31
C LYS A 360 -12.69 -16.59 14.68
N LEU A 361 -11.55 -17.17 15.04
CA LEU A 361 -10.84 -16.84 16.29
C LEU A 361 -10.44 -15.35 16.33
N ILE A 362 -9.84 -14.82 15.28
CA ILE A 362 -9.44 -13.41 15.18
C ILE A 362 -10.64 -12.49 15.33
N ALA A 363 -11.76 -12.80 14.66
CA ALA A 363 -12.99 -12.03 14.76
C ALA A 363 -13.49 -11.96 16.20
N GLN A 364 -13.56 -13.10 16.89
CA GLN A 364 -13.98 -13.14 18.30
C GLN A 364 -12.98 -12.45 19.23
N LEU A 365 -11.66 -12.59 19.00
CA LEU A 365 -10.65 -11.87 19.76
C LEU A 365 -10.76 -10.35 19.59
N ASN A 366 -11.09 -9.87 18.38
CA ASN A 366 -11.30 -8.45 18.13
C ASN A 366 -12.50 -7.92 18.93
N ASP A 367 -13.60 -8.68 18.99
CA ASP A 367 -14.79 -8.28 19.76
C ASP A 367 -14.52 -8.32 21.28
N VAL A 368 -13.90 -9.38 21.79
CA VAL A 368 -13.62 -9.57 23.22
C VAL A 368 -12.62 -8.51 23.74
N LEU A 369 -11.55 -8.28 22.98
CA LEU A 369 -10.48 -7.36 23.41
C LEU A 369 -10.81 -5.87 23.14
N ALA A 370 -11.92 -5.58 22.50
CA ALA A 370 -12.47 -4.22 22.37
C ALA A 370 -13.36 -3.83 23.56
N LEU A 371 -13.66 -4.76 24.49
CA LEU A 371 -14.48 -4.49 25.67
C LEU A 371 -13.79 -3.47 26.61
N PRO A 372 -14.55 -2.56 27.23
CA PRO A 372 -13.99 -1.50 28.08
C PRO A 372 -13.14 -2.03 29.24
N GLU A 373 -13.48 -3.20 29.77
CA GLU A 373 -12.81 -3.85 30.89
C GLU A 373 -11.36 -4.22 30.59
N VAL A 374 -11.04 -4.44 29.31
CA VAL A 374 -9.69 -4.87 28.88
C VAL A 374 -8.68 -3.72 28.91
N LYS A 375 -9.16 -2.46 28.88
CA LYS A 375 -8.31 -1.29 28.68
C LYS A 375 -7.23 -1.11 29.74
N ASP A 376 -7.53 -1.47 30.99
CA ASP A 376 -6.63 -1.29 32.14
C ASP A 376 -5.95 -2.59 32.59
N MET A 377 -6.17 -3.71 31.85
CA MET A 377 -5.58 -5.01 32.18
C MET A 377 -4.13 -5.12 31.73
N GLY A 378 -3.32 -5.81 32.54
CA GLY A 378 -1.96 -6.23 32.16
C GLY A 378 -1.98 -7.27 31.02
N ARG A 379 -0.87 -7.39 30.27
CA ARG A 379 -0.77 -8.29 29.10
C ARG A 379 -1.16 -9.76 29.39
N SER A 380 -0.82 -10.28 30.59
CA SER A 380 -1.20 -11.64 30.99
C SER A 380 -2.70 -11.74 31.28
N GLU A 381 -3.24 -10.75 31.97
CA GLU A 381 -4.67 -10.68 32.31
C GLU A 381 -5.54 -10.59 31.06
N GLN A 382 -5.09 -9.84 30.04
CA GLN A 382 -5.78 -9.75 28.74
C GLN A 382 -5.89 -11.12 28.04
N ILE A 383 -4.82 -11.95 28.11
CA ILE A 383 -4.84 -13.29 27.54
C ILE A 383 -5.82 -14.19 28.29
N ASP A 384 -5.79 -14.16 29.62
CA ASP A 384 -6.66 -14.98 30.45
C ASP A 384 -8.12 -14.55 30.31
N PHE A 385 -8.38 -13.23 30.23
CA PHE A 385 -9.67 -12.67 29.94
C PHE A 385 -10.17 -13.11 28.54
N ALA A 386 -9.33 -13.00 27.52
CA ALA A 386 -9.67 -13.46 26.18
C ALA A 386 -10.07 -14.95 26.19
N LYS A 387 -9.25 -15.82 26.79
CA LYS A 387 -9.55 -17.26 26.88
C LYS A 387 -10.88 -17.56 27.56
N SER A 388 -11.24 -16.83 28.61
CA SER A 388 -12.48 -17.03 29.34
C SER A 388 -13.75 -16.60 28.59
N HIS A 389 -13.59 -15.80 27.51
CA HIS A 389 -14.69 -15.29 26.67
C HIS A 389 -14.73 -15.90 25.28
N LEU A 390 -13.77 -16.77 24.92
CA LEU A 390 -13.81 -17.51 23.67
C LEU A 390 -14.83 -18.66 23.75
N THR A 391 -15.47 -18.96 22.60
CA THR A 391 -16.24 -20.19 22.44
C THR A 391 -15.33 -21.41 22.58
N GLU A 392 -15.89 -22.58 22.92
CA GLU A 392 -15.10 -23.83 23.03
C GLU A 392 -14.32 -24.12 21.74
N GLU A 393 -14.92 -23.91 20.55
CA GLU A 393 -14.28 -24.10 19.24
C GLU A 393 -13.05 -23.16 19.10
N ASN A 394 -13.23 -21.86 19.35
CA ASN A 394 -12.15 -20.88 19.22
C ASN A 394 -11.08 -21.04 20.31
N LEU A 395 -11.45 -21.45 21.52
CA LEU A 395 -10.51 -21.76 22.58
C LEU A 395 -9.63 -22.97 22.20
N ALA A 396 -10.21 -24.01 21.60
CA ALA A 396 -9.47 -25.16 21.09
C ALA A 396 -8.46 -24.73 20.00
N VAL A 397 -8.88 -23.89 19.05
CA VAL A 397 -8.01 -23.32 18.02
C VAL A 397 -6.89 -22.50 18.68
N PHE A 398 -7.22 -21.59 19.59
CA PHE A 398 -6.24 -20.76 20.30
C PHE A 398 -5.19 -21.60 21.03
N ASN A 399 -5.60 -22.66 21.71
CA ASN A 399 -4.70 -23.55 22.44
C ASN A 399 -3.87 -24.49 21.54
N SER A 400 -4.30 -24.72 20.30
CA SER A 400 -3.55 -25.53 19.31
C SER A 400 -2.39 -24.75 18.67
N LEU A 401 -2.43 -23.42 18.72
CA LEU A 401 -1.38 -22.57 18.16
C LEU A 401 -0.14 -22.56 19.05
N PRO A 402 1.07 -22.41 18.49
CA PRO A 402 2.27 -22.12 19.26
C PRO A 402 2.06 -20.90 20.17
N THR A 403 2.56 -20.97 21.40
CA THR A 403 2.35 -19.93 22.43
C THR A 403 2.73 -18.52 21.94
N SER A 404 3.79 -18.40 21.15
CA SER A 404 4.21 -17.11 20.56
C SER A 404 3.14 -16.52 19.64
N VAL A 405 2.57 -17.33 18.76
CA VAL A 405 1.53 -16.91 17.80
C VAL A 405 0.23 -16.60 18.52
N ALA A 406 -0.21 -17.45 19.46
CA ALA A 406 -1.40 -17.20 20.26
C ALA A 406 -1.29 -15.86 21.05
N ARG A 407 -0.11 -15.56 21.60
CA ARG A 407 0.17 -14.28 22.26
C ARG A 407 0.13 -13.10 21.29
N GLN A 408 0.69 -13.23 20.11
CA GLN A 408 0.65 -12.18 19.08
C GLN A 408 -0.80 -11.89 18.64
N LEU A 409 -1.60 -12.91 18.41
CA LEU A 409 -3.03 -12.76 18.09
C LEU A 409 -3.82 -12.04 19.19
N ALA A 410 -3.47 -12.26 20.46
CA ALA A 410 -4.17 -11.64 21.59
C ALA A 410 -3.69 -10.21 21.90
N LEU A 411 -2.40 -9.91 21.73
CA LEU A 411 -1.78 -8.71 22.32
C LEU A 411 -1.30 -7.68 21.33
N ASP A 412 -0.96 -8.07 20.08
CA ASP A 412 -0.40 -7.16 19.11
C ASP A 412 -1.52 -6.61 18.23
N ARG A 413 -1.91 -5.35 18.52
CA ARG A 413 -3.02 -4.65 17.88
C ARG A 413 -2.53 -3.43 17.10
N ASP A 414 -3.17 -3.17 15.98
CA ASP A 414 -2.98 -1.93 15.25
C ASP A 414 -3.69 -0.75 15.98
N PRO A 415 -3.46 0.49 15.58
CA PRO A 415 -4.14 1.64 16.18
C PRO A 415 -5.68 1.60 16.07
N HIS A 416 -6.24 0.69 15.29
CA HIS A 416 -7.67 0.48 15.10
C HIS A 416 -8.23 -0.68 15.95
N GLY A 417 -7.37 -1.33 16.75
CA GLY A 417 -7.74 -2.47 17.60
C GLY A 417 -7.78 -3.83 16.91
N ASN A 418 -7.42 -3.91 15.63
CA ASN A 418 -7.34 -5.19 14.92
C ASN A 418 -6.02 -5.91 15.19
N VAL A 419 -6.00 -7.23 15.03
CA VAL A 419 -4.76 -8.02 15.07
C VAL A 419 -3.74 -7.45 14.08
N GLN A 420 -2.52 -7.20 14.55
CA GLN A 420 -1.43 -6.75 13.70
C GLN A 420 -0.74 -7.93 13.01
N VAL A 421 -1.37 -8.44 11.95
CA VAL A 421 -0.97 -9.68 11.25
C VAL A 421 0.48 -9.65 10.73
N SER A 422 0.97 -8.47 10.33
CA SER A 422 2.36 -8.30 9.87
C SER A 422 3.41 -8.72 10.89
N LEU A 423 3.09 -8.65 12.18
CA LEU A 423 3.99 -9.07 13.25
C LEU A 423 4.00 -10.58 13.46
N ILE A 424 3.05 -11.33 12.90
CA ILE A 424 3.01 -12.78 13.03
C ILE A 424 4.08 -13.39 12.12
N GLU A 425 5.01 -14.10 12.73
CA GLU A 425 6.09 -14.78 12.01
C GLU A 425 5.60 -16.09 11.36
N THR A 426 4.67 -15.95 10.39
CA THR A 426 4.02 -17.08 9.71
C THR A 426 5.02 -18.00 9.02
N GLU A 427 6.12 -17.45 8.50
CA GLU A 427 7.22 -18.20 7.90
C GLU A 427 7.93 -19.12 8.90
N LYS A 428 8.08 -18.69 10.15
CA LYS A 428 8.66 -19.53 11.21
C LYS A 428 7.65 -20.54 11.74
N LEU A 429 6.38 -20.14 11.87
CA LEU A 429 5.30 -21.03 12.28
C LEU A 429 5.25 -22.23 11.31
N LEU A 430 5.09 -21.96 10.02
CA LEU A 430 4.97 -23.03 9.01
C LEU A 430 6.21 -23.92 8.95
N SER A 431 7.39 -23.34 8.92
CA SER A 431 8.63 -24.13 8.85
C SER A 431 8.83 -25.03 10.07
N THR A 432 8.46 -24.55 11.27
CA THR A 432 8.53 -25.35 12.51
C THR A 432 7.56 -26.52 12.46
N MET A 433 6.31 -26.29 12.06
CA MET A 433 5.30 -27.33 11.94
C MET A 433 5.66 -28.34 10.84
N VAL A 434 6.19 -27.87 9.70
CA VAL A 434 6.69 -28.74 8.62
C VAL A 434 7.83 -29.62 9.12
N ALA A 435 8.79 -29.09 9.86
CA ALA A 435 9.87 -29.88 10.46
C ALA A 435 9.34 -30.98 11.36
N GLN A 436 8.37 -30.67 12.23
CA GLN A 436 7.71 -31.65 13.10
C GLN A 436 6.95 -32.73 12.29
N LYS A 437 6.30 -32.34 11.21
CA LYS A 437 5.60 -33.28 10.31
C LYS A 437 6.59 -34.21 9.60
N LEU A 438 7.68 -33.66 9.08
CA LEU A 438 8.73 -34.45 8.41
C LEU A 438 9.40 -35.46 9.37
N GLU A 439 9.61 -35.11 10.65
CA GLU A 439 10.09 -36.05 11.66
C GLU A 439 9.11 -37.22 11.91
N LYS A 440 7.79 -36.97 11.89
CA LYS A 440 6.77 -38.02 11.92
C LYS A 440 6.85 -38.89 10.65
N MET A 441 6.90 -38.27 9.48
CA MET A 441 7.01 -38.97 8.19
C MET A 441 8.29 -39.81 8.10
N LYS A 442 9.39 -39.37 8.74
CA LYS A 442 10.65 -40.11 8.82
C LYS A 442 10.51 -41.38 9.67
N LYS A 443 9.82 -41.29 10.81
CA LYS A 443 9.51 -42.47 11.65
C LYS A 443 8.64 -43.47 10.91
N ASP A 444 7.74 -43.00 10.06
CA ASP A 444 6.84 -43.83 9.22
C ASP A 444 7.53 -44.35 7.95
N GLY A 445 8.80 -44.04 7.71
CA GLY A 445 9.55 -44.43 6.51
C GLY A 445 9.17 -43.68 5.23
N ARG A 446 8.36 -42.62 5.32
CA ARG A 446 7.89 -41.82 4.17
C ARG A 446 8.80 -40.64 3.81
N TYR A 447 9.77 -40.33 4.63
CA TYR A 447 10.75 -39.25 4.41
C TYR A 447 12.15 -39.72 4.78
N THR A 448 13.11 -39.59 3.86
CA THR A 448 14.51 -39.97 4.10
C THR A 448 15.48 -38.80 3.92
N GLY A 449 14.96 -37.63 3.61
CA GLY A 449 15.73 -36.43 3.33
C GLY A 449 16.30 -35.72 4.57
N LYS A 450 16.89 -34.57 4.29
CA LYS A 450 17.35 -33.60 5.29
C LYS A 450 16.55 -32.33 5.14
N PHE A 451 16.10 -31.74 6.25
CA PHE A 451 15.36 -30.49 6.25
C PHE A 451 16.05 -29.49 7.17
N ALA A 452 16.35 -28.31 6.63
CA ALA A 452 16.81 -27.15 7.38
C ALA A 452 16.19 -25.91 6.75
N ALA A 453 15.55 -25.08 7.58
CA ALA A 453 14.83 -23.90 7.11
C ALA A 453 15.61 -22.61 7.33
N GLN A 454 15.47 -21.68 6.39
CA GLN A 454 15.86 -20.27 6.50
C GLN A 454 14.59 -19.41 6.37
N HIS A 455 14.56 -18.26 7.04
CA HIS A 455 13.39 -17.39 7.11
C HIS A 455 13.70 -16.01 6.57
N HIS A 456 12.79 -15.48 5.78
CA HIS A 456 12.89 -14.14 5.22
C HIS A 456 11.53 -13.45 5.32
N PHE A 457 11.57 -12.14 5.56
CA PHE A 457 10.41 -11.27 5.42
C PHE A 457 10.81 -10.08 4.55
N PHE A 458 10.19 -9.96 3.37
CA PHE A 458 10.36 -8.83 2.48
C PHE A 458 9.23 -7.84 2.67
N GLY A 459 9.56 -6.67 3.15
CA GLY A 459 8.62 -5.70 3.65
C GLY A 459 8.91 -4.28 3.16
N TYR A 460 9.52 -3.48 4.00
CA TYR A 460 9.71 -2.05 3.74
C TYR A 460 10.68 -1.74 2.60
N GLU A 461 11.57 -2.67 2.23
CA GLU A 461 12.46 -2.56 1.07
C GLU A 461 11.67 -2.30 -0.22
N GLY A 462 10.57 -3.04 -0.43
CA GLY A 462 9.68 -2.82 -1.58
C GLY A 462 8.83 -1.57 -1.43
N ARG A 463 8.39 -1.23 -0.19
CA ARG A 463 7.59 -0.03 0.06
C ARG A 463 8.35 1.27 -0.18
N CYS A 464 9.66 1.27 -0.01
CA CYS A 464 10.50 2.48 -0.04
C CYS A 464 11.51 2.49 -1.19
N ALA A 465 11.46 1.50 -2.08
CA ALA A 465 12.31 1.45 -3.27
C ALA A 465 12.08 2.67 -4.18
N ALA A 466 13.11 3.06 -4.94
CA ALA A 466 12.91 4.02 -6.02
C ALA A 466 11.95 3.45 -7.06
N PRO A 467 11.01 4.25 -7.59
CA PRO A 467 9.99 3.74 -8.50
C PRO A 467 10.62 3.18 -9.78
N SER A 468 10.11 2.05 -10.28
CA SER A 468 10.37 1.56 -11.63
C SER A 468 9.97 2.64 -12.66
N ASN A 469 10.37 2.49 -13.92
CA ASN A 469 9.91 3.40 -14.97
C ASN A 469 8.39 3.38 -15.07
N PHE A 470 7.78 2.20 -14.96
CA PHE A 470 6.32 2.06 -14.96
C PHE A 470 5.67 2.90 -13.84
N ASP A 471 6.07 2.71 -12.59
CA ASP A 471 5.51 3.48 -11.47
C ASP A 471 5.87 4.97 -11.55
N ALA A 472 7.06 5.32 -12.06
CA ALA A 472 7.44 6.73 -12.25
C ALA A 472 6.50 7.44 -13.22
N ASP A 473 6.23 6.82 -14.38
CA ASP A 473 5.33 7.35 -15.42
C ASP A 473 3.88 7.37 -14.93
N TYR A 474 3.43 6.26 -14.34
CA TYR A 474 2.07 6.09 -13.84
C TYR A 474 1.72 7.10 -12.74
N CYS A 475 2.61 7.26 -11.74
CA CYS A 475 2.40 8.20 -10.65
C CYS A 475 2.42 9.65 -11.10
N TYR A 476 3.32 10.00 -12.01
CA TYR A 476 3.38 11.34 -12.57
C TYR A 476 2.12 11.67 -13.37
N ALA A 477 1.60 10.70 -14.13
CA ALA A 477 0.34 10.82 -14.84
C ALA A 477 -0.86 10.92 -13.88
N LEU A 478 -0.88 10.20 -12.76
CA LEU A 478 -1.91 10.33 -11.72
C LEU A 478 -1.91 11.74 -11.09
N GLY A 479 -0.74 12.27 -10.76
CA GLY A 479 -0.62 13.63 -10.23
C GLY A 479 -1.10 14.69 -11.21
N THR A 480 -0.73 14.55 -12.49
CA THR A 480 -1.19 15.40 -13.59
C THR A 480 -2.71 15.27 -13.77
N SER A 481 -3.27 14.06 -13.71
CA SER A 481 -4.72 13.82 -13.79
C SER A 481 -5.47 14.49 -12.63
N ALA A 482 -4.92 14.43 -11.42
CA ALA A 482 -5.52 15.11 -10.25
C ALA A 482 -5.60 16.63 -10.48
N ALA A 483 -4.54 17.25 -11.04
CA ALA A 483 -4.55 18.67 -11.39
C ALA A 483 -5.64 19.00 -12.44
N GLN A 484 -5.82 18.14 -13.44
CA GLN A 484 -6.85 18.33 -14.47
C GLN A 484 -8.27 18.15 -13.92
N LEU A 485 -8.50 17.21 -12.99
CA LEU A 485 -9.77 17.08 -12.27
C LEU A 485 -10.10 18.34 -11.47
N ILE A 486 -9.10 18.93 -10.81
CA ILE A 486 -9.25 20.19 -10.07
C ILE A 486 -9.59 21.33 -11.03
N ALA A 487 -8.85 21.48 -12.13
CA ALA A 487 -9.11 22.52 -13.13
C ALA A 487 -10.51 22.42 -13.75
N ALA A 488 -11.03 21.19 -13.87
CA ALA A 488 -12.38 20.90 -14.35
C ALA A 488 -13.48 21.06 -13.28
N GLY A 489 -13.15 21.51 -12.08
CA GLY A 489 -14.14 21.70 -11.00
C GLY A 489 -14.68 20.40 -10.39
N LYS A 490 -14.00 19.26 -10.57
CA LYS A 490 -14.44 17.95 -10.06
C LYS A 490 -14.10 17.79 -8.58
N THR A 491 -14.97 17.11 -7.84
CA THR A 491 -14.77 16.71 -6.44
C THR A 491 -15.33 15.32 -6.18
N GLY A 492 -14.77 14.56 -5.22
CA GLY A 492 -15.18 13.18 -4.96
C GLY A 492 -14.73 12.19 -6.04
N TYR A 493 -13.74 12.56 -6.83
CA TYR A 493 -13.13 11.71 -7.85
C TYR A 493 -11.80 11.13 -7.39
N MET A 494 -11.47 9.98 -7.94
CA MET A 494 -10.12 9.41 -7.91
C MET A 494 -9.49 9.56 -9.30
N ALA A 495 -8.25 10.04 -9.37
CA ALA A 495 -7.47 10.07 -10.59
C ALA A 495 -7.15 8.64 -11.05
N ILE A 496 -7.28 8.38 -12.33
CA ILE A 496 -7.02 7.06 -12.92
C ILE A 496 -6.19 7.17 -14.20
N VAL A 497 -5.51 6.08 -14.53
CA VAL A 497 -4.83 5.84 -15.80
C VAL A 497 -5.10 4.40 -16.21
N LYS A 498 -5.53 4.19 -17.44
CA LYS A 498 -5.90 2.89 -18.02
C LYS A 498 -5.07 2.56 -19.26
N ASN A 499 -5.26 1.36 -19.79
CA ASN A 499 -4.49 0.82 -20.93
C ASN A 499 -2.99 0.74 -20.62
N THR A 500 -2.66 0.38 -19.37
CA THR A 500 -1.32 0.49 -18.80
C THR A 500 -0.36 -0.61 -19.29
N THR A 501 -0.84 -1.59 -20.05
CA THR A 501 0.01 -2.57 -20.76
C THR A 501 0.53 -2.07 -22.12
N ALA A 502 -0.06 -0.99 -22.65
CA ALA A 502 0.41 -0.31 -23.84
C ALA A 502 1.59 0.63 -23.51
N PRO A 503 2.29 1.18 -24.52
CA PRO A 503 3.23 2.29 -24.33
C PRO A 503 2.55 3.48 -23.62
N SER A 504 3.29 4.19 -22.77
CA SER A 504 2.72 5.23 -21.89
C SER A 504 2.03 6.41 -22.61
N ASP A 505 2.40 6.69 -23.85
CA ASP A 505 1.74 7.69 -24.67
C ASP A 505 0.35 7.25 -25.17
N GLU A 506 0.06 5.95 -25.14
CA GLU A 506 -1.25 5.35 -25.48
C GLU A 506 -2.13 5.12 -24.25
N TRP A 507 -1.65 5.40 -23.05
CA TRP A 507 -2.46 5.31 -21.83
C TRP A 507 -3.63 6.29 -21.86
N VAL A 508 -4.70 5.95 -21.15
CA VAL A 508 -5.91 6.76 -21.05
C VAL A 508 -6.05 7.30 -19.64
N ALA A 509 -5.82 8.59 -19.48
CA ALA A 509 -5.92 9.27 -18.19
C ALA A 509 -7.32 9.85 -17.99
N GLY A 510 -7.77 9.92 -16.72
CA GLY A 510 -9.10 10.43 -16.40
C GLY A 510 -9.39 10.44 -14.91
N GLY A 511 -10.67 10.32 -14.57
CA GLY A 511 -11.16 10.24 -13.21
C GLY A 511 -12.40 9.37 -13.07
N VAL A 512 -12.49 8.66 -11.94
CA VAL A 512 -13.64 7.86 -11.54
C VAL A 512 -14.25 8.41 -10.27
N PRO A 513 -15.59 8.56 -10.16
CA PRO A 513 -16.24 8.88 -8.89
C PRO A 513 -15.92 7.82 -7.84
N ILE A 514 -15.44 8.24 -6.67
CA ILE A 514 -15.04 7.28 -5.61
C ILE A 514 -16.23 6.44 -5.17
N THR A 515 -17.44 7.01 -5.17
CA THR A 515 -18.69 6.30 -4.84
C THR A 515 -18.97 5.10 -5.75
N MET A 516 -18.48 5.12 -7.00
CA MET A 516 -18.64 3.98 -7.92
C MET A 516 -17.98 2.70 -7.39
N MET A 517 -16.92 2.83 -6.62
CA MET A 517 -16.12 1.71 -6.11
C MET A 517 -16.59 1.20 -4.75
N MET A 518 -17.63 1.80 -4.16
CA MET A 518 -18.06 1.56 -2.79
C MET A 518 -19.12 0.47 -2.67
N ASN A 519 -19.10 -0.19 -1.52
CA ASN A 519 -20.18 -1.01 -0.97
C ASN A 519 -20.29 -0.75 0.54
N MET A 520 -21.28 -1.37 1.20
CA MET A 520 -21.39 -1.35 2.65
C MET A 520 -20.77 -2.61 3.24
N GLU A 521 -19.88 -2.46 4.23
CA GLU A 521 -19.29 -3.57 4.98
C GLU A 521 -19.49 -3.36 6.48
N ARG A 522 -19.62 -4.47 7.21
CA ARG A 522 -19.67 -4.43 8.67
C ARG A 522 -18.27 -4.25 9.23
N ARG A 523 -18.01 -3.11 9.87
CA ARG A 523 -16.75 -2.80 10.55
C ARG A 523 -17.03 -2.32 11.97
N ASN A 524 -16.38 -2.92 12.97
CA ASN A 524 -16.59 -2.60 14.40
C ASN A 524 -18.09 -2.62 14.80
N GLY A 525 -18.84 -3.61 14.32
CA GLY A 525 -20.26 -3.77 14.63
C GLY A 525 -21.23 -2.88 13.82
N GLU A 526 -20.74 -1.90 13.07
CA GLU A 526 -21.54 -0.96 12.27
C GLU A 526 -21.37 -1.19 10.77
N MET A 527 -22.43 -0.90 9.99
CA MET A 527 -22.35 -0.89 8.52
C MET A 527 -21.71 0.43 8.07
N LYS A 528 -20.57 0.35 7.38
CA LYS A 528 -19.81 1.51 6.90
C LYS A 528 -19.57 1.44 5.38
N PRO A 529 -19.62 2.59 4.69
CA PRO A 529 -19.23 2.65 3.29
C PRO A 529 -17.71 2.45 3.18
N VAL A 530 -17.30 1.57 2.28
CA VAL A 530 -15.89 1.27 2.01
C VAL A 530 -15.67 1.04 0.53
N ILE A 531 -14.48 1.34 0.03
CA ILE A 531 -14.07 0.90 -1.30
C ILE A 531 -13.85 -0.62 -1.26
N ARG A 532 -14.51 -1.32 -2.18
CA ARG A 532 -14.41 -2.78 -2.27
C ARG A 532 -13.00 -3.20 -2.68
N LYS A 533 -12.40 -4.11 -1.91
CA LYS A 533 -11.10 -4.69 -2.20
C LYS A 533 -11.18 -5.77 -3.28
N ALA A 534 -10.17 -5.79 -4.15
CA ALA A 534 -9.98 -6.87 -5.11
C ALA A 534 -9.12 -7.98 -4.49
N LEU A 535 -9.64 -9.19 -4.49
CA LEU A 535 -8.93 -10.42 -4.13
C LEU A 535 -8.33 -11.06 -5.38
N VAL A 536 -7.42 -12.02 -5.20
CA VAL A 536 -6.96 -12.86 -6.30
C VAL A 536 -8.13 -13.71 -6.81
N GLU A 537 -8.49 -13.53 -8.07
CA GLU A 537 -9.54 -14.30 -8.73
C GLU A 537 -8.98 -15.68 -9.13
N LEU A 538 -9.52 -16.75 -8.51
CA LEU A 538 -9.02 -18.10 -8.76
C LEU A 538 -9.39 -18.64 -10.16
N ASP A 539 -10.32 -18.01 -10.83
CA ASP A 539 -10.65 -18.23 -12.23
C ASP A 539 -10.04 -17.19 -13.18
N GLY A 540 -9.30 -16.21 -12.65
CA GLY A 540 -8.59 -15.20 -13.40
C GLY A 540 -7.36 -15.72 -14.13
N ALA A 541 -6.93 -15.05 -15.19
CA ALA A 541 -5.80 -15.45 -16.02
C ALA A 541 -4.47 -15.57 -15.25
N PRO A 542 -4.11 -14.65 -14.31
CA PRO A 542 -2.86 -14.79 -13.54
C PRO A 542 -2.82 -16.05 -12.68
N PHE A 543 -3.91 -16.34 -11.95
CA PHE A 543 -3.96 -17.54 -11.11
C PHE A 543 -3.96 -18.83 -11.96
N LYS A 544 -4.69 -18.86 -13.08
CA LYS A 544 -4.66 -20.01 -14.01
C LYS A 544 -3.27 -20.27 -14.58
N ALA A 545 -2.55 -19.21 -14.95
CA ALA A 545 -1.17 -19.33 -15.42
C ALA A 545 -0.25 -19.95 -14.35
N PHE A 546 -0.36 -19.49 -13.10
CA PHE A 546 0.34 -20.07 -11.96
C PHE A 546 -0.08 -21.53 -11.72
N ALA A 547 -1.37 -21.80 -11.61
CA ALA A 547 -1.92 -23.13 -11.30
C ALA A 547 -1.51 -24.19 -12.33
N ALA A 548 -1.40 -23.81 -13.61
CA ALA A 548 -0.98 -24.71 -14.68
C ALA A 548 0.50 -25.15 -14.56
N GLN A 549 1.33 -24.41 -13.84
CA GLN A 549 2.77 -24.67 -13.76
C GLN A 549 3.24 -25.11 -12.37
N ARG A 550 2.51 -24.79 -11.31
CA ARG A 550 2.98 -24.94 -9.92
C ARG A 550 3.37 -26.38 -9.54
N ASP A 551 2.71 -27.40 -10.07
CA ASP A 551 3.05 -28.80 -9.76
C ASP A 551 4.41 -29.19 -10.37
N LYS A 552 4.74 -28.66 -11.55
CA LYS A 552 6.06 -28.78 -12.14
C LYS A 552 7.11 -28.04 -11.31
N TRP A 553 6.85 -26.79 -10.94
CA TRP A 553 7.77 -25.99 -10.11
C TRP A 553 7.98 -26.62 -8.72
N ALA A 554 6.94 -27.21 -8.14
CA ALA A 554 7.04 -27.88 -6.85
C ALA A 554 8.04 -29.03 -6.85
N ARG A 555 8.21 -29.73 -7.95
CA ARG A 555 9.09 -30.90 -8.08
C ARG A 555 10.44 -30.57 -8.71
N GLU A 556 10.41 -29.76 -9.78
CA GLU A 556 11.60 -29.40 -10.54
C GLU A 556 12.21 -28.08 -10.01
N THR A 557 13.46 -27.82 -10.38
CA THR A 557 14.12 -26.53 -10.13
C THR A 557 13.95 -25.67 -11.38
N CYS A 558 12.88 -24.87 -11.41
CA CYS A 558 12.48 -24.03 -12.55
C CYS A 558 12.81 -22.54 -12.35
N TYR A 559 13.64 -22.21 -11.40
CA TYR A 559 13.90 -20.84 -10.96
C TYR A 559 14.24 -19.87 -12.08
N VAL A 560 13.62 -18.69 -12.01
CA VAL A 560 13.94 -17.55 -12.85
C VAL A 560 14.54 -16.45 -11.97
N TYR A 561 15.62 -15.84 -12.45
CA TYR A 561 16.37 -14.81 -11.74
C TYR A 561 16.15 -13.46 -12.42
N PRO A 562 15.15 -12.65 -12.01
CA PRO A 562 14.80 -11.41 -12.71
C PRO A 562 15.92 -10.36 -12.72
N GLY A 563 16.74 -10.35 -11.67
CA GLY A 563 17.73 -9.29 -11.46
C GLY A 563 17.12 -7.97 -10.97
N PRO A 564 17.94 -6.93 -10.83
CA PRO A 564 17.50 -5.62 -10.33
C PRO A 564 16.60 -4.89 -11.33
N ILE A 565 15.84 -3.94 -10.82
CA ILE A 565 15.02 -3.04 -11.64
C ILE A 565 15.92 -2.30 -12.64
N GLN A 566 15.55 -2.34 -13.91
CA GLN A 566 16.25 -1.64 -14.98
C GLN A 566 15.60 -0.28 -15.25
N TYR A 567 16.39 0.79 -15.21
CA TYR A 567 15.92 2.14 -15.48
C TYR A 567 16.27 2.64 -16.88
N TRP A 568 17.28 2.04 -17.52
CA TRP A 568 17.76 2.39 -18.86
C TRP A 568 17.94 1.16 -19.72
N GLY A 569 17.61 1.27 -21.00
CA GLY A 569 17.73 0.19 -21.96
C GLY A 569 16.51 0.10 -22.89
N PRO A 570 16.31 -1.03 -23.56
CA PRO A 570 15.14 -1.26 -24.41
C PRO A 570 13.84 -1.19 -23.60
N SER A 571 12.79 -0.55 -24.14
CA SER A 571 11.48 -0.42 -23.47
C SER A 571 10.86 -1.78 -23.11
N THR A 572 11.13 -2.82 -23.91
CA THR A 572 10.71 -4.20 -23.62
C THR A 572 11.29 -4.78 -22.31
N VAL A 573 12.29 -4.13 -21.74
CA VAL A 573 12.94 -4.51 -20.46
C VAL A 573 12.63 -3.49 -19.38
N CYS A 574 12.81 -2.19 -19.67
CA CYS A 574 12.73 -1.12 -18.67
C CYS A 574 11.29 -0.70 -18.32
N ASP A 575 10.38 -0.75 -19.32
CA ASP A 575 9.02 -0.21 -19.21
C ASP A 575 7.97 -1.33 -19.07
N ARG A 576 8.40 -2.57 -18.95
CA ARG A 576 7.50 -3.72 -18.89
C ARG A 576 6.66 -3.69 -17.60
N PRO A 577 5.32 -3.85 -17.68
CA PRO A 577 4.47 -3.95 -16.51
C PRO A 577 4.63 -5.31 -15.80
N THR A 578 3.98 -5.47 -14.66
CA THR A 578 3.92 -6.77 -13.95
C THR A 578 3.31 -7.88 -14.81
N CYS A 579 3.71 -9.13 -14.54
CA CYS A 579 3.20 -10.30 -15.26
C CYS A 579 1.69 -10.45 -15.07
N THR A 580 1.18 -10.19 -13.85
CA THR A 580 -0.25 -10.26 -13.55
C THR A 580 -1.03 -9.27 -14.40
N LEU A 581 -0.60 -8.01 -14.47
CA LEU A 581 -1.26 -7.00 -15.29
C LEU A 581 -1.25 -7.37 -16.77
N ALA A 582 -0.10 -7.83 -17.28
CA ALA A 582 0.01 -8.27 -18.68
C ALA A 582 -0.92 -9.44 -19.01
N LEU A 583 -1.04 -10.43 -18.10
CA LEU A 583 -1.93 -11.58 -18.28
C LEU A 583 -3.42 -11.19 -18.24
N GLU A 584 -3.81 -10.30 -17.36
CA GLU A 584 -5.19 -9.84 -17.24
C GLU A 584 -5.68 -9.04 -18.46
N GLN A 585 -4.76 -8.37 -19.15
CA GLN A 585 -5.07 -7.58 -20.35
C GLN A 585 -4.96 -8.37 -21.66
N GLN A 586 -4.54 -9.65 -21.62
CA GLN A 586 -4.60 -10.52 -22.78
C GLN A 586 -6.06 -10.84 -23.10
N LYS A 587 -6.54 -10.34 -24.24
CA LYS A 587 -7.87 -10.60 -24.79
C LYS A 587 -7.93 -11.89 -25.57
#